data_d87a3df5cb4750ab52bf1aa36acf6567
#
_entry.id   d87a3df5cb4750ab52bf1aa36acf6567
#
_cell.length_a   1.000
_cell.length_b   1.000
_cell.length_c   1.000
_cell.angle_alpha   90.00
_cell.angle_beta   90.00
_cell.angle_gamma   90.00
#
_symmetry.space_group_name_H-M   'P 1'
#
loop_
_entity.id
_entity.type
_entity.pdbx_description
1 polymer ?
#
loop_
_entity_poly.entity_id
_entity_poly.type
_entity_poly.pdbx_seq_one_letter_code
_entity_poly.pdbx_strand_id
1 'polypeptide(L)'
;VRFLSWLKKPWIHFLLLGFLLFELQHQLFPEPKPVVGPLVQARVEALQEQWVSTTGRMPTEAQLSGLVEAELDRDMLFQRALAFELHLYDTVIYQRLLRNMHFLQMAEGKSDEELYEQALEMRLHLGDEVVKRRLIQIMEQLLLAGNPPAAVTEADLAAEFDTRREELRLKPRYTISHIYFSRDREDDIPDVVAKIEADNLDPRQARELSSPFLPGYEFAKLSPDQLARHFG
;
A
#
# COMPACT_ATOMS: atom_id res chain seq x y z
N VAL A 1 -68.26 9.79 4.69
CA VAL A 1 -68.44 10.16 3.27
C VAL A 1 -67.77 11.53 2.92
N ARG A 2 -67.16 12.24 3.87
CA ARG A 2 -66.53 13.56 3.64
C ARG A 2 -65.08 13.52 3.09
N PHE A 3 -64.47 12.37 3.06
CA PHE A 3 -63.07 12.22 2.62
C PHE A 3 -62.91 12.29 1.09
N LEU A 4 -63.90 11.85 0.33
CA LEU A 4 -63.86 11.82 -1.14
C LEU A 4 -64.07 13.20 -1.82
N SER A 5 -64.66 14.18 -1.12
CA SER A 5 -64.85 15.53 -1.67
C SER A 5 -63.56 16.34 -1.79
N TRP A 6 -62.53 15.96 -1.03
CA TRP A 6 -61.18 16.57 -1.06
C TRP A 6 -60.44 16.19 -2.34
N LEU A 7 -60.54 14.92 -2.78
CA LEU A 7 -59.97 14.42 -4.03
C LEU A 7 -60.51 15.11 -5.30
N LYS A 8 -61.66 15.80 -5.23
CA LYS A 8 -62.21 16.56 -6.36
C LYS A 8 -61.66 17.98 -6.50
N LYS A 9 -60.74 18.40 -5.61
CA LYS A 9 -60.17 19.74 -5.66
C LYS A 9 -59.02 19.80 -6.66
N PRO A 10 -58.95 20.77 -7.58
CA PRO A 10 -57.98 20.85 -8.66
C PRO A 10 -56.53 20.93 -8.17
N TRP A 11 -56.29 21.53 -7.02
CA TRP A 11 -54.95 21.62 -6.45
C TRP A 11 -54.39 20.25 -6.02
N ILE A 12 -55.22 19.27 -5.64
CA ILE A 12 -54.82 17.92 -5.30
C ILE A 12 -54.35 17.17 -6.57
N HIS A 13 -55.08 17.33 -7.66
CA HIS A 13 -54.68 16.76 -8.94
C HIS A 13 -53.35 17.34 -9.40
N PHE A 14 -53.14 18.64 -9.20
CA PHE A 14 -51.86 19.28 -9.51
C PHE A 14 -50.71 18.71 -8.67
N LEU A 15 -50.89 18.55 -7.33
CA LEU A 15 -49.87 17.93 -6.47
C LEU A 15 -49.60 16.48 -6.83
N LEU A 16 -50.65 15.68 -7.08
CA LEU A 16 -50.47 14.29 -7.49
C LEU A 16 -49.76 14.17 -8.85
N LEU A 17 -50.12 15.00 -9.82
CA LEU A 17 -49.48 15.02 -11.11
C LEU A 17 -48.02 15.50 -10.99
N GLY A 18 -47.75 16.52 -10.19
CA GLY A 18 -46.42 17.02 -9.89
C GLY A 18 -45.54 15.96 -9.22
N PHE A 19 -46.08 15.24 -8.24
CA PHE A 19 -45.39 14.13 -7.59
C PHE A 19 -45.11 12.98 -8.57
N LEU A 20 -46.11 12.61 -9.38
CA LEU A 20 -45.96 11.57 -10.38
C LEU A 20 -44.88 11.91 -11.45
N LEU A 21 -44.90 13.17 -11.90
CA LEU A 21 -43.88 13.66 -12.85
C LEU A 21 -42.49 13.70 -12.23
N PHE A 22 -42.39 14.09 -10.95
CA PHE A 22 -41.14 14.11 -10.20
C PHE A 22 -40.53 12.70 -10.07
N GLU A 23 -41.38 11.73 -9.66
CA GLU A 23 -40.91 10.31 -9.58
C GLU A 23 -40.55 9.74 -10.94
N LEU A 24 -41.35 10.05 -11.97
CA LEU A 24 -41.10 9.61 -13.33
C LEU A 24 -39.79 10.21 -13.87
N GLN A 25 -39.54 11.50 -13.61
CA GLN A 25 -38.31 12.17 -13.98
C GLN A 25 -37.10 11.49 -13.31
N HIS A 26 -37.19 11.17 -12.02
CA HIS A 26 -36.10 10.53 -11.25
C HIS A 26 -35.78 9.13 -11.77
N GLN A 27 -36.80 8.38 -12.24
CA GLN A 27 -36.61 7.06 -12.81
C GLN A 27 -36.12 7.07 -14.27
N LEU A 28 -36.64 8.01 -15.09
CA LEU A 28 -36.30 8.07 -16.53
C LEU A 28 -34.99 8.83 -16.78
N PHE A 29 -34.64 9.77 -15.91
CA PHE A 29 -33.45 10.60 -16.04
C PHE A 29 -32.65 10.55 -14.72
N PRO A 30 -32.07 9.38 -14.36
CA PRO A 30 -31.22 9.30 -13.17
C PRO A 30 -30.06 10.28 -13.35
N GLU A 31 -29.65 10.91 -12.26
CA GLU A 31 -28.51 11.80 -12.26
C GLU A 31 -27.29 11.07 -12.86
N PRO A 32 -26.58 11.70 -13.79
CA PRO A 32 -25.41 11.09 -14.39
C PRO A 32 -24.39 10.78 -13.28
N LYS A 33 -23.94 9.54 -13.22
CA LYS A 33 -22.89 9.15 -12.29
C LYS A 33 -21.64 9.99 -12.56
N PRO A 34 -20.97 10.49 -11.52
CA PRO A 34 -19.72 11.21 -11.72
C PRO A 34 -18.72 10.32 -12.48
N VAL A 35 -18.21 10.83 -13.58
CA VAL A 35 -17.18 10.15 -14.38
C VAL A 35 -15.82 10.55 -13.85
N VAL A 36 -15.05 9.58 -13.39
CA VAL A 36 -13.67 9.75 -12.97
C VAL A 36 -12.76 9.29 -14.11
N GLY A 37 -11.94 10.21 -14.61
CA GLY A 37 -10.98 9.94 -15.68
C GLY A 37 -11.49 10.31 -17.09
N PRO A 38 -10.63 10.19 -18.11
CA PRO A 38 -9.19 9.94 -17.99
C PRO A 38 -8.45 11.06 -17.25
N LEU A 39 -7.26 10.78 -16.69
CA LEU A 39 -6.43 11.82 -16.09
C LEU A 39 -6.00 12.82 -17.15
N VAL A 40 -6.01 14.10 -16.79
CA VAL A 40 -5.48 15.15 -17.67
C VAL A 40 -3.95 14.99 -17.83
N GLN A 41 -3.44 15.34 -19.00
CA GLN A 41 -2.03 15.14 -19.36
C GLN A 41 -1.06 15.74 -18.31
N ALA A 42 -1.34 16.93 -17.80
CA ALA A 42 -0.53 17.58 -16.76
C ALA A 42 -0.43 16.73 -15.46
N ARG A 43 -1.49 15.97 -15.11
CA ARG A 43 -1.46 15.08 -13.94
C ARG A 43 -0.58 13.85 -14.20
N VAL A 44 -0.65 13.29 -15.41
CA VAL A 44 0.23 12.18 -15.83
C VAL A 44 1.70 12.61 -15.81
N GLU A 45 2.01 13.79 -16.31
CA GLU A 45 3.36 14.37 -16.26
C GLU A 45 3.86 14.56 -14.82
N ALA A 46 3.01 15.07 -13.92
CA ALA A 46 3.34 15.20 -12.51
C ALA A 46 3.63 13.86 -11.83
N LEU A 47 2.90 12.79 -12.17
CA LEU A 47 3.17 11.43 -11.69
C LEU A 47 4.52 10.91 -12.19
N GLN A 48 4.87 11.19 -13.46
CA GLN A 48 6.18 10.83 -14.02
C GLN A 48 7.32 11.58 -13.31
N GLU A 49 7.17 12.89 -13.11
CA GLU A 49 8.16 13.71 -12.41
C GLU A 49 8.37 13.23 -10.96
N GLN A 50 7.29 12.91 -10.25
CA GLN A 50 7.36 12.36 -8.90
C GLN A 50 8.08 11.00 -8.89
N TRP A 51 7.82 10.14 -9.87
CA TRP A 51 8.50 8.86 -10.01
C TRP A 51 10.00 9.06 -10.24
N VAL A 52 10.38 9.96 -11.17
CA VAL A 52 11.77 10.26 -11.47
C VAL A 52 12.49 10.83 -10.24
N SER A 53 11.85 11.74 -9.50
CA SER A 53 12.43 12.32 -8.27
C SER A 53 12.73 11.26 -7.20
N THR A 54 11.93 10.19 -7.15
CA THR A 54 12.08 9.13 -6.14
C THR A 54 13.03 8.02 -6.58
N THR A 55 13.01 7.65 -7.88
CA THR A 55 13.74 6.47 -8.39
C THR A 55 14.98 6.81 -9.23
N GLY A 56 15.13 8.08 -9.63
CA GLY A 56 16.21 8.55 -10.51
C GLY A 56 16.09 8.12 -11.98
N ARG A 57 14.98 7.51 -12.39
CA ARG A 57 14.78 7.01 -13.77
C ARG A 57 13.34 7.20 -14.23
N MET A 58 13.12 7.25 -15.55
CA MET A 58 11.77 7.28 -16.12
C MET A 58 11.02 5.98 -15.84
N PRO A 59 9.70 6.04 -15.60
CA PRO A 59 8.87 4.85 -15.49
C PRO A 59 8.78 4.13 -16.84
N THR A 60 8.71 2.81 -16.83
CA THR A 60 8.32 2.04 -18.03
C THR A 60 6.84 2.27 -18.33
N GLU A 61 6.38 1.91 -19.52
CA GLU A 61 4.98 2.03 -19.91
C GLU A 61 4.04 1.29 -18.93
N ALA A 62 4.40 0.07 -18.53
CA ALA A 62 3.64 -0.70 -17.54
C ALA A 62 3.62 -0.03 -16.16
N GLN A 63 4.74 0.56 -15.72
CA GLN A 63 4.82 1.31 -14.47
C GLN A 63 3.97 2.57 -14.52
N LEU A 64 4.00 3.30 -15.64
CA LEU A 64 3.16 4.49 -15.82
C LEU A 64 1.68 4.14 -15.83
N SER A 65 1.27 3.06 -16.52
CA SER A 65 -0.11 2.57 -16.48
C SER A 65 -0.56 2.28 -15.06
N GLY A 66 0.25 1.56 -14.27
CA GLY A 66 -0.06 1.28 -12.86
C GLY A 66 -0.16 2.55 -12.00
N LEU A 67 0.67 3.58 -12.24
CA LEU A 67 0.56 4.87 -11.54
C LEU A 67 -0.74 5.60 -11.88
N VAL A 68 -1.13 5.59 -13.17
CA VAL A 68 -2.38 6.20 -13.64
C VAL A 68 -3.59 5.49 -13.05
N GLU A 69 -3.61 4.15 -13.07
CA GLU A 69 -4.67 3.35 -12.47
C GLU A 69 -4.80 3.61 -10.96
N ALA A 70 -3.69 3.61 -10.23
CA ALA A 70 -3.70 3.90 -8.80
C ALA A 70 -4.22 5.30 -8.48
N GLU A 71 -3.91 6.31 -9.31
CA GLU A 71 -4.44 7.67 -9.11
C GLU A 71 -5.93 7.76 -9.43
N LEU A 72 -6.41 7.04 -10.45
CA LEU A 72 -7.85 6.94 -10.76
C LEU A 72 -8.61 6.25 -9.63
N ASP A 73 -8.08 5.17 -9.08
CA ASP A 73 -8.67 4.47 -7.93
C ASP A 73 -8.79 5.41 -6.72
N ARG A 74 -7.75 6.20 -6.44
CA ARG A 74 -7.77 7.22 -5.38
C ARG A 74 -8.85 8.28 -5.60
N ASP A 75 -8.98 8.76 -6.84
CA ASP A 75 -10.00 9.75 -7.17
C ASP A 75 -11.41 9.15 -7.06
N MET A 76 -11.63 7.90 -7.48
CA MET A 76 -12.90 7.19 -7.30
C MET A 76 -13.26 7.02 -5.82
N LEU A 77 -12.30 6.59 -4.99
CA LEU A 77 -12.51 6.46 -3.54
C LEU A 77 -12.85 7.80 -2.89
N PHE A 78 -12.13 8.86 -3.27
CA PHE A 78 -12.38 10.21 -2.77
C PHE A 78 -13.78 10.71 -3.16
N GLN A 79 -14.17 10.60 -4.43
CA GLN A 79 -15.51 10.97 -4.88
C GLN A 79 -16.60 10.17 -4.17
N ARG A 80 -16.37 8.88 -3.96
CA ARG A 80 -17.30 8.02 -3.22
C ARG A 80 -17.43 8.43 -1.75
N ALA A 81 -16.32 8.77 -1.11
CA ALA A 81 -16.32 9.27 0.26
C ALA A 81 -17.07 10.59 0.40
N LEU A 82 -16.92 11.49 -0.57
CA LEU A 82 -17.68 12.74 -0.61
C LEU A 82 -19.18 12.49 -0.83
N ALA A 83 -19.55 11.56 -1.71
CA ALA A 83 -20.94 11.19 -1.95
C ALA A 83 -21.62 10.58 -0.72
N PHE A 84 -20.86 9.95 0.17
CA PHE A 84 -21.33 9.49 1.48
C PHE A 84 -21.19 10.53 2.60
N GLU A 85 -20.80 11.75 2.27
CA GLU A 85 -20.63 12.86 3.21
C GLU A 85 -19.71 12.53 4.40
N LEU A 86 -18.73 11.61 4.22
CA LEU A 86 -17.87 11.14 5.31
C LEU A 86 -17.04 12.25 5.95
N HIS A 87 -16.81 13.34 5.22
CA HIS A 87 -16.12 14.53 5.73
C HIS A 87 -16.86 15.22 6.87
N LEU A 88 -18.18 15.05 6.99
CA LEU A 88 -19.00 15.67 8.04
C LEU A 88 -18.90 14.94 9.39
N TYR A 89 -18.44 13.68 9.40
CA TYR A 89 -18.47 12.82 10.58
C TYR A 89 -17.10 12.50 11.15
N ASP A 90 -16.01 12.92 10.51
CA ASP A 90 -14.64 12.60 10.94
C ASP A 90 -14.02 13.75 11.74
N THR A 91 -13.67 13.48 12.99
CA THR A 91 -13.07 14.46 13.91
C THR A 91 -11.72 14.99 13.42
N VAL A 92 -10.94 14.18 12.69
CA VAL A 92 -9.63 14.60 12.17
C VAL A 92 -9.82 15.64 11.08
N ILE A 93 -10.82 15.46 10.21
CA ILE A 93 -11.17 16.41 9.16
C ILE A 93 -11.70 17.71 9.78
N TYR A 94 -12.61 17.62 10.75
CA TYR A 94 -13.10 18.77 11.51
C TYR A 94 -11.94 19.60 12.06
N GLN A 95 -11.05 18.98 12.84
CA GLN A 95 -9.88 19.64 13.42
C GLN A 95 -8.91 20.20 12.36
N ARG A 96 -8.79 19.53 11.22
CA ARG A 96 -7.96 20.01 10.12
C ARG A 96 -8.51 21.27 9.51
N LEU A 97 -9.82 21.34 9.26
CA LEU A 97 -10.48 22.49 8.68
C LEU A 97 -10.44 23.70 9.62
N LEU A 98 -10.65 23.50 10.93
CA LEU A 98 -10.47 24.57 11.93
C LEU A 98 -9.06 25.14 11.90
N ARG A 99 -8.02 24.29 11.87
CA ARG A 99 -6.62 24.75 11.79
C ARG A 99 -6.36 25.54 10.51
N ASN A 100 -6.95 25.14 9.40
CA ASN A 100 -6.83 25.87 8.14
C ASN A 100 -7.49 27.25 8.25
N MET A 101 -8.66 27.38 8.90
CA MET A 101 -9.32 28.66 9.13
C MET A 101 -8.50 29.58 10.06
N HIS A 102 -7.92 29.04 11.13
CA HIS A 102 -7.01 29.78 11.99
C HIS A 102 -5.76 30.26 11.22
N PHE A 103 -5.16 29.41 10.40
CA PHE A 103 -4.03 29.77 9.55
C PHE A 103 -4.36 30.90 8.57
N LEU A 104 -5.58 30.92 8.03
CA LEU A 104 -6.09 31.98 7.15
C LEU A 104 -6.48 33.26 7.91
N GLN A 105 -6.31 33.29 9.24
CA GLN A 105 -6.66 34.41 10.11
C GLN A 105 -8.18 34.79 10.07
N MET A 106 -9.04 33.81 9.81
CA MET A 106 -10.49 34.00 9.69
C MET A 106 -11.26 33.66 10.98
N ALA A 107 -10.54 33.37 12.07
CA ALA A 107 -11.11 32.89 13.33
C ALA A 107 -11.59 33.99 14.29
N GLU A 108 -11.27 35.26 14.03
CA GLU A 108 -11.57 36.34 14.95
C GLU A 108 -13.09 36.52 15.16
N GLY A 109 -13.51 36.38 16.41
CA GLY A 109 -14.91 36.60 16.83
C GLY A 109 -15.87 35.46 16.45
N LYS A 110 -15.39 34.31 16.01
CA LYS A 110 -16.25 33.19 15.59
C LYS A 110 -16.06 31.96 16.48
N SER A 111 -17.11 31.16 16.61
CA SER A 111 -17.08 29.85 17.24
C SER A 111 -16.45 28.81 16.29
N ASP A 112 -16.06 27.65 16.83
CA ASP A 112 -15.51 26.54 16.05
C ASP A 112 -16.54 26.00 15.03
N GLU A 113 -17.84 26.00 15.38
CA GLU A 113 -18.93 25.60 14.49
C GLU A 113 -19.05 26.55 13.28
N GLU A 114 -19.05 27.86 13.52
CA GLU A 114 -19.11 28.87 12.46
C GLU A 114 -17.89 28.79 11.53
N LEU A 115 -16.72 28.55 12.11
CA LEU A 115 -15.49 28.35 11.33
C LEU A 115 -15.55 27.10 10.45
N TYR A 116 -16.08 26.01 11.00
CA TYR A 116 -16.20 24.76 10.26
C TYR A 116 -17.19 24.88 9.10
N GLU A 117 -18.38 25.46 9.35
CA GLU A 117 -19.36 25.72 8.29
C GLU A 117 -18.78 26.61 7.19
N GLN A 118 -18.08 27.67 7.56
CA GLN A 118 -17.41 28.55 6.60
C GLN A 118 -16.31 27.82 5.82
N ALA A 119 -15.53 26.93 6.45
CA ALA A 119 -14.52 26.12 5.76
C ALA A 119 -15.16 25.19 4.72
N LEU A 120 -16.34 24.63 5.02
CA LEU A 120 -17.09 23.81 4.07
C LEU A 120 -17.66 24.65 2.91
N GLU A 121 -18.21 25.84 3.16
CA GLU A 121 -18.68 26.77 2.14
C GLU A 121 -17.54 27.18 1.19
N MET A 122 -16.35 27.46 1.74
CA MET A 122 -15.12 27.74 0.99
C MET A 122 -14.56 26.51 0.29
N ARG A 123 -15.15 25.33 0.47
CA ARG A 123 -14.71 24.04 -0.11
C ARG A 123 -13.28 23.66 0.22
N LEU A 124 -12.75 24.06 1.38
CA LEU A 124 -11.38 23.75 1.79
C LEU A 124 -11.13 22.24 1.89
N HIS A 125 -12.16 21.46 2.20
CA HIS A 125 -12.12 20.00 2.25
C HIS A 125 -11.82 19.34 0.90
N LEU A 126 -12.08 20.01 -0.23
CA LEU A 126 -11.82 19.46 -1.57
C LEU A 126 -10.37 19.65 -2.01
N GLY A 127 -9.69 20.69 -1.53
CA GLY A 127 -8.32 21.03 -1.91
C GLY A 127 -7.25 20.59 -0.90
N ASP A 128 -7.63 20.14 0.29
CA ASP A 128 -6.68 19.73 1.32
C ASP A 128 -6.28 18.25 1.17
N GLU A 129 -5.01 18.00 0.88
CA GLU A 129 -4.46 16.65 0.64
C GLU A 129 -4.55 15.75 1.90
N VAL A 130 -4.54 16.34 3.10
CA VAL A 130 -4.70 15.56 4.35
C VAL A 130 -6.15 15.07 4.46
N VAL A 131 -7.11 15.94 4.14
CA VAL A 131 -8.53 15.58 4.09
C VAL A 131 -8.78 14.52 3.02
N LYS A 132 -8.23 14.70 1.80
CA LYS A 132 -8.34 13.73 0.71
C LYS A 132 -7.84 12.35 1.15
N ARG A 133 -6.63 12.26 1.69
CA ARG A 133 -6.06 10.99 2.19
C ARG A 133 -6.91 10.36 3.28
N ARG A 134 -7.41 11.17 4.22
CA ARG A 134 -8.25 10.66 5.30
C ARG A 134 -9.55 10.08 4.78
N LEU A 135 -10.22 10.75 3.85
CA LEU A 135 -11.44 10.27 3.22
C LEU A 135 -11.24 8.96 2.46
N ILE A 136 -10.15 8.86 1.69
CA ILE A 136 -9.78 7.62 0.99
C ILE A 136 -9.61 6.49 1.99
N GLN A 137 -8.84 6.70 3.06
CA GLN A 137 -8.62 5.70 4.11
C GLN A 137 -9.92 5.21 4.74
N ILE A 138 -10.83 6.14 5.08
CA ILE A 138 -12.13 5.75 5.66
C ILE A 138 -12.95 4.95 4.64
N MET A 139 -12.95 5.35 3.38
CA MET A 139 -13.69 4.66 2.32
C MET A 139 -13.14 3.25 2.07
N GLU A 140 -11.82 3.07 2.05
CA GLU A 140 -11.17 1.75 1.97
C GLU A 140 -11.60 0.85 3.14
N GLN A 141 -11.57 1.37 4.36
CA GLN A 141 -12.00 0.62 5.54
C GLN A 141 -13.48 0.22 5.47
N LEU A 142 -14.35 1.10 5.00
CA LEU A 142 -15.77 0.81 4.81
C LEU A 142 -16.00 -0.26 3.73
N LEU A 143 -15.27 -0.20 2.62
CA LEU A 143 -15.35 -1.21 1.57
C LEU A 143 -14.87 -2.57 2.05
N LEU A 144 -13.76 -2.63 2.79
CA LEU A 144 -13.24 -3.88 3.39
C LEU A 144 -14.19 -4.44 4.44
N ALA A 145 -14.80 -3.58 5.27
CA ALA A 145 -15.78 -4.02 6.26
C ALA A 145 -17.07 -4.56 5.62
N GLY A 146 -17.51 -3.94 4.51
CA GLY A 146 -18.68 -4.38 3.76
C GLY A 146 -18.44 -5.61 2.89
N ASN A 147 -17.20 -5.85 2.49
CA ASN A 147 -16.79 -6.98 1.64
C ASN A 147 -15.53 -7.63 2.21
N PRO A 148 -15.64 -8.30 3.37
CA PRO A 148 -14.48 -8.93 3.97
C PRO A 148 -13.92 -9.99 3.00
N PRO A 149 -12.59 -10.07 2.84
CA PRO A 149 -11.98 -11.10 2.01
C PRO A 149 -12.35 -12.48 2.56
N ALA A 150 -12.46 -13.46 1.67
CA ALA A 150 -12.66 -14.85 2.07
C ALA A 150 -11.51 -15.29 3.00
N ALA A 151 -11.85 -16.09 4.02
CA ALA A 151 -10.83 -16.63 4.90
C ALA A 151 -9.86 -17.51 4.10
N VAL A 152 -8.57 -17.25 4.24
CA VAL A 152 -7.51 -18.03 3.60
C VAL A 152 -7.51 -19.43 4.22
N THR A 153 -7.59 -20.47 3.38
CA THR A 153 -7.51 -21.86 3.81
C THR A 153 -6.09 -22.41 3.75
N GLU A 154 -5.80 -23.51 4.46
CA GLU A 154 -4.53 -24.21 4.35
C GLU A 154 -4.25 -24.70 2.91
N ALA A 155 -5.29 -25.00 2.14
CA ALA A 155 -5.17 -25.39 0.75
C ALA A 155 -4.71 -24.20 -0.13
N ASP A 156 -5.23 -22.98 0.13
CA ASP A 156 -4.81 -21.76 -0.57
C ASP A 156 -3.35 -21.45 -0.25
N LEU A 157 -2.95 -21.57 1.03
CA LEU A 157 -1.57 -21.37 1.45
C LEU A 157 -0.62 -22.37 0.79
N ALA A 158 -1.01 -23.64 0.71
CA ALA A 158 -0.21 -24.68 0.05
C ALA A 158 -0.06 -24.41 -1.45
N ALA A 159 -1.16 -24.04 -2.12
CA ALA A 159 -1.15 -23.72 -3.55
C ALA A 159 -0.26 -22.50 -3.86
N GLU A 160 -0.37 -21.44 -3.05
CA GLU A 160 0.46 -20.24 -3.19
C GLU A 160 1.92 -20.53 -2.89
N PHE A 161 2.21 -21.34 -1.85
CA PHE A 161 3.57 -21.81 -1.55
C PHE A 161 4.17 -22.59 -2.71
N ASP A 162 3.41 -23.49 -3.33
CA ASP A 162 3.90 -24.28 -4.46
C ASP A 162 4.19 -23.40 -5.68
N THR A 163 3.35 -22.41 -5.92
CA THR A 163 3.52 -21.42 -7.02
C THR A 163 4.77 -20.58 -6.81
N ARG A 164 5.05 -20.18 -5.56
CA ARG A 164 6.16 -19.27 -5.21
C ARG A 164 7.35 -19.99 -4.58
N ARG A 165 7.43 -21.30 -4.67
CA ARG A 165 8.45 -22.13 -4.00
C ARG A 165 9.87 -21.66 -4.28
N GLU A 166 10.19 -21.29 -5.51
CA GLU A 166 11.53 -20.85 -5.89
C GLU A 166 11.85 -19.44 -5.34
N GLU A 167 10.85 -18.54 -5.27
CA GLU A 167 11.02 -17.21 -4.66
C GLU A 167 11.23 -17.32 -3.14
N LEU A 168 10.48 -18.20 -2.51
CA LEU A 168 10.50 -18.42 -1.05
C LEU A 168 11.69 -19.28 -0.62
N ARG A 169 12.43 -19.86 -1.56
CA ARG A 169 13.58 -20.70 -1.28
C ARG A 169 14.68 -19.89 -0.62
N LEU A 170 15.00 -20.27 0.61
CA LEU A 170 16.11 -19.67 1.33
C LEU A 170 17.43 -20.04 0.63
N LYS A 171 18.32 -19.06 0.48
CA LYS A 171 19.68 -19.31 -0.01
C LYS A 171 20.36 -20.35 0.90
N PRO A 172 21.10 -21.31 0.33
CA PRO A 172 21.79 -22.33 1.12
C PRO A 172 22.74 -21.68 2.12
N ARG A 173 22.85 -22.28 3.28
CA ARG A 173 23.82 -21.89 4.31
C ARG A 173 24.74 -23.05 4.57
N TYR A 174 26.02 -22.76 4.67
CA TYR A 174 27.07 -23.75 4.82
C TYR A 174 27.68 -23.65 6.22
N THR A 175 27.86 -24.80 6.84
CA THR A 175 28.73 -24.97 8.02
C THR A 175 29.95 -25.72 7.57
N ILE A 176 31.09 -25.09 7.70
CA ILE A 176 32.36 -25.64 7.23
C ILE A 176 33.39 -25.66 8.35
N SER A 177 34.23 -26.66 8.33
CA SER A 177 35.50 -26.70 9.04
C SER A 177 36.62 -26.77 7.99
N HIS A 178 37.68 -26.04 8.18
CA HIS A 178 38.78 -26.00 7.22
C HIS A 178 40.14 -26.09 7.92
N ILE A 179 41.13 -26.42 7.16
CA ILE A 179 42.54 -26.40 7.52
C ILE A 179 43.18 -25.31 6.69
N TYR A 180 43.97 -24.48 7.33
CA TYR A 180 44.71 -23.40 6.68
C TYR A 180 46.20 -23.75 6.60
N PHE A 181 46.79 -23.50 5.44
CA PHE A 181 48.23 -23.58 5.23
C PHE A 181 48.78 -22.19 4.94
N SER A 182 49.79 -21.79 5.70
CA SER A 182 50.57 -20.60 5.35
C SER A 182 51.42 -20.91 4.09
N ARG A 183 51.79 -19.86 3.35
CA ARG A 183 52.51 -20.00 2.08
C ARG A 183 53.79 -20.80 2.17
N ASP A 184 54.50 -20.77 3.30
CA ASP A 184 55.71 -21.53 3.59
C ASP A 184 55.44 -23.02 3.85
N ARG A 185 54.19 -23.43 3.99
CA ARG A 185 53.75 -24.81 4.21
C ARG A 185 52.83 -25.33 3.10
N GLU A 186 52.81 -24.66 1.96
CA GLU A 186 51.99 -25.08 0.81
C GLU A 186 52.37 -26.45 0.30
N ASP A 187 53.67 -26.80 0.33
CA ASP A 187 54.18 -28.10 -0.09
C ASP A 187 53.75 -29.25 0.85
N ASP A 188 53.35 -28.97 2.09
CA ASP A 188 52.88 -29.98 3.05
C ASP A 188 51.46 -30.47 2.77
N ILE A 189 50.69 -29.74 1.94
CA ILE A 189 49.24 -29.99 1.71
C ILE A 189 48.98 -31.45 1.28
N PRO A 190 49.67 -32.04 0.28
CA PRO A 190 49.39 -33.40 -0.14
C PRO A 190 49.57 -34.43 0.97
N ASP A 191 50.65 -34.30 1.75
CA ASP A 191 50.96 -35.23 2.83
C ASP A 191 49.95 -35.11 3.99
N VAL A 192 49.54 -33.92 4.31
CA VAL A 192 48.53 -33.69 5.37
C VAL A 192 47.15 -34.21 4.94
N VAL A 193 46.76 -34.01 3.69
CA VAL A 193 45.50 -34.57 3.14
C VAL A 193 45.54 -36.09 3.18
N ALA A 194 46.63 -36.72 2.70
CA ALA A 194 46.80 -38.16 2.74
C ALA A 194 46.74 -38.72 4.18
N LYS A 195 47.35 -38.02 5.14
CA LYS A 195 47.29 -38.39 6.55
C LYS A 195 45.86 -38.30 7.13
N ILE A 196 45.11 -37.24 6.81
CA ILE A 196 43.73 -37.07 7.27
C ILE A 196 42.87 -38.22 6.76
N GLU A 197 43.02 -38.59 5.50
CA GLU A 197 42.27 -39.69 4.88
C GLU A 197 42.69 -41.05 5.44
N ALA A 198 43.98 -41.33 5.56
CA ALA A 198 44.48 -42.60 6.06
C ALA A 198 44.11 -42.88 7.51
N ASP A 199 44.20 -41.86 8.36
CA ASP A 199 43.92 -41.94 9.80
C ASP A 199 42.47 -41.65 10.14
N ASN A 200 41.62 -41.30 9.13
CA ASN A 200 40.21 -40.90 9.27
C ASN A 200 40.00 -39.87 10.37
N LEU A 201 40.85 -38.81 10.38
CA LEU A 201 40.87 -37.81 11.41
C LEU A 201 39.56 -36.99 11.42
N ASP A 202 39.02 -36.76 12.61
CA ASP A 202 37.89 -35.85 12.76
C ASP A 202 38.33 -34.37 12.55
N PRO A 203 37.39 -33.43 12.35
CA PRO A 203 37.71 -32.00 12.13
C PRO A 203 38.56 -31.35 13.22
N ARG A 204 38.45 -31.80 14.47
CA ARG A 204 39.25 -31.27 15.59
C ARG A 204 40.69 -31.79 15.54
N GLN A 205 40.85 -33.07 15.26
CA GLN A 205 42.18 -33.69 15.10
C GLN A 205 42.88 -33.12 13.85
N ALA A 206 42.17 -33.00 12.75
CA ALA A 206 42.71 -32.40 11.52
C ALA A 206 43.17 -30.95 11.71
N ARG A 207 42.50 -30.20 12.57
CA ARG A 207 42.88 -28.82 12.91
C ARG A 207 44.24 -28.69 13.55
N GLU A 208 44.71 -29.70 14.27
CA GLU A 208 46.07 -29.70 14.88
C GLU A 208 47.17 -29.67 13.83
N LEU A 209 46.85 -30.06 12.60
CA LEU A 209 47.78 -30.06 11.44
C LEU A 209 47.75 -28.68 10.71
N SER A 210 46.89 -27.77 11.08
CA SER A 210 46.69 -26.46 10.45
C SER A 210 47.77 -25.46 10.88
N SER A 211 48.11 -24.52 9.99
CA SER A 211 48.79 -23.28 10.38
C SER A 211 47.86 -22.36 11.17
N PRO A 212 48.37 -21.47 12.00
CA PRO A 212 47.57 -20.50 12.72
C PRO A 212 46.71 -19.62 11.75
N PHE A 213 45.39 -19.56 12.00
CA PHE A 213 44.47 -18.78 11.19
C PHE A 213 43.58 -17.90 12.10
N LEU A 214 43.80 -16.58 12.02
CA LEU A 214 43.20 -15.62 12.92
C LEU A 214 41.65 -15.60 12.91
N PRO A 215 40.97 -15.74 11.75
CA PRO A 215 39.48 -15.75 11.72
C PRO A 215 38.86 -17.03 12.30
N GLY A 216 39.66 -18.06 12.63
CA GLY A 216 39.18 -19.34 13.16
C GLY A 216 39.03 -20.41 12.09
N TYR A 217 38.68 -21.63 12.51
CA TYR A 217 38.66 -22.82 11.64
C TYR A 217 37.26 -23.38 11.41
N GLU A 218 36.27 -22.89 12.13
CA GLU A 218 34.90 -23.36 12.04
C GLU A 218 33.97 -22.16 11.78
N PHE A 219 33.18 -22.29 10.73
CA PHE A 219 32.21 -21.25 10.35
C PHE A 219 30.85 -21.91 10.20
N ALA A 220 29.85 -21.36 10.91
CA ALA A 220 28.51 -21.90 10.92
C ALA A 220 27.52 -21.01 10.16
N LYS A 221 26.68 -21.65 9.33
CA LYS A 221 25.54 -21.01 8.66
C LYS A 221 25.91 -19.80 7.78
N LEU A 222 27.08 -19.83 7.14
CA LEU A 222 27.49 -18.81 6.19
C LEU A 222 26.69 -18.89 4.89
N SER A 223 26.32 -17.75 4.33
CA SER A 223 25.82 -17.66 2.95
C SER A 223 26.95 -17.77 1.95
N PRO A 224 26.68 -18.11 0.65
CA PRO A 224 27.69 -18.10 -0.40
C PRO A 224 28.51 -16.81 -0.47
N ASP A 225 27.82 -15.65 -0.34
CA ASP A 225 28.46 -14.33 -0.39
C ASP A 225 29.39 -14.08 0.83
N GLN A 226 29.04 -14.66 2.00
CA GLN A 226 29.90 -14.61 3.18
C GLN A 226 31.11 -15.52 3.03
N LEU A 227 30.93 -16.72 2.46
CA LEU A 227 32.05 -17.63 2.14
C LEU A 227 33.02 -16.98 1.18
N ALA A 228 32.54 -16.39 0.08
CA ALA A 228 33.36 -15.68 -0.88
C ALA A 228 34.14 -14.51 -0.24
N ARG A 229 33.61 -13.84 0.73
CA ARG A 229 34.33 -12.77 1.45
C ARG A 229 35.43 -13.28 2.39
N HIS A 230 35.28 -14.48 2.90
CA HIS A 230 36.29 -15.08 3.81
C HIS A 230 37.39 -15.82 3.09
N PHE A 231 37.07 -16.42 1.95
CA PHE A 231 37.99 -17.35 1.28
C PHE A 231 38.35 -16.95 -0.17
N GLY A 232 37.75 -15.88 -0.72
CA GLY A 232 38.04 -15.38 -2.07
C GLY A 232 37.05 -15.85 -3.13
#